data_05842ebad9e8a33b34c88f8bc338d607
#
_entry.id   05842ebad9e8a33b34c88f8bc338d607
#
_cell.length_a   1.000
_cell.length_b   1.000
_cell.length_c   1.000
_cell.angle_alpha   90.00
_cell.angle_beta   90.00
_cell.angle_gamma   90.00
#
_symmetry.space_group_name_H-M   'P 1'
#
loop_
_entity.id
_entity.type
_entity.pdbx_description
1 polymer ?
#
loop_
_entity_poly.entity_id
_entity_poly.type
_entity_poly.pdbx_seq_one_letter_code
_entity_poly.pdbx_strand_id
1 'polypeptide(L)'
;PFYLSIRIGAESYLNQNNIEMIRSFRGDPDFLSKLSMLDGLICIGKFSPQEISEFRKLTDKAIFVDLFMPKIFVNTIVMDFRTAVLEGLEYLASLGHTRIGFLGGIEHTSDGEIYFEQRYHYYQEFCRQKGWDNSRYVRRDQFSVESGYAMMLDLIGAHQVPTALFCASDAVAMGALRALHENNYRVPEDVSILGFNNNQNTAYTNPPLTTIYAPARQMGELAAQFITQFATKEKVYPMQIMLPCSLILRQSCTQPRSKKE
;
A
#
# COMPACT_ATOMS: atom_id res chain seq x y z
N PRO A 1 6.02 -3.02 -7.93
CA PRO A 1 7.15 -3.12 -6.99
C PRO A 1 6.74 -3.73 -5.65
N PHE A 2 5.62 -3.29 -5.01
CA PHE A 2 5.20 -3.76 -3.68
C PHE A 2 4.97 -5.28 -3.63
N TYR A 3 4.07 -5.82 -4.45
CA TYR A 3 3.81 -7.28 -4.51
C TYR A 3 5.02 -8.08 -4.98
N LEU A 4 5.87 -7.50 -5.83
CA LEU A 4 7.14 -8.11 -6.21
C LEU A 4 8.06 -8.29 -4.99
N SER A 5 8.13 -7.30 -4.10
CA SER A 5 8.96 -7.39 -2.89
C SER A 5 8.45 -8.47 -1.92
N ILE A 6 7.12 -8.60 -1.77
CA ILE A 6 6.50 -9.70 -1.00
C ILE A 6 6.93 -11.04 -1.59
N ARG A 7 6.78 -11.20 -2.90
CA ARG A 7 7.15 -12.43 -3.60
C ARG A 7 8.64 -12.77 -3.40
N ILE A 8 9.54 -11.81 -3.61
CA ILE A 8 10.97 -12.01 -3.42
C ILE A 8 11.29 -12.45 -1.99
N GLY A 9 10.61 -11.89 -0.99
CA GLY A 9 10.76 -12.31 0.41
C GLY A 9 10.38 -13.78 0.60
N ALA A 10 9.21 -14.19 0.11
CA ALA A 10 8.75 -15.57 0.18
C ALA A 10 9.70 -16.53 -0.56
N GLU A 11 10.07 -16.21 -1.80
CA GLU A 11 11.00 -17.00 -2.62
C GLU A 11 12.36 -17.18 -1.93
N SER A 12 12.90 -16.10 -1.36
CA SER A 12 14.18 -16.11 -0.66
C SER A 12 14.18 -17.10 0.51
N TYR A 13 13.13 -17.08 1.33
CA TYR A 13 13.00 -17.99 2.46
C TYR A 13 12.82 -19.45 2.01
N LEU A 14 11.94 -19.72 1.06
CA LEU A 14 11.68 -21.08 0.55
C LEU A 14 12.95 -21.69 -0.06
N ASN A 15 13.67 -20.94 -0.89
CA ASN A 15 14.92 -21.38 -1.50
C ASN A 15 16.01 -21.71 -0.46
N GLN A 16 16.14 -20.88 0.60
CA GLN A 16 17.11 -21.14 1.69
C GLN A 16 16.77 -22.42 2.48
N ASN A 17 15.53 -22.82 2.50
CA ASN A 17 15.07 -24.03 3.19
C ASN A 17 14.85 -25.22 2.26
N ASN A 18 15.29 -25.17 1.01
CA ASN A 18 15.16 -26.21 -0.02
C ASN A 18 13.69 -26.65 -0.25
N ILE A 19 12.75 -25.71 -0.22
CA ILE A 19 11.33 -25.94 -0.45
C ILE A 19 11.00 -25.53 -1.88
N GLU A 20 10.41 -26.47 -2.63
CA GLU A 20 9.96 -26.21 -3.97
C GLU A 20 8.74 -25.29 -3.98
N MET A 21 8.74 -24.33 -4.91
CA MET A 21 7.67 -23.38 -5.06
C MET A 21 7.14 -23.38 -6.50
N ILE A 22 5.83 -23.56 -6.62
CA ILE A 22 5.10 -23.43 -7.88
C ILE A 22 4.40 -22.07 -7.89
N ARG A 23 4.62 -21.28 -8.95
CA ARG A 23 3.88 -20.04 -9.17
C ARG A 23 2.68 -20.30 -10.05
N SER A 24 1.57 -19.70 -9.68
CA SER A 24 0.38 -19.66 -10.51
C SER A 24 -0.23 -18.26 -10.48
N PHE A 25 -0.74 -17.84 -11.60
CA PHE A 25 -1.42 -16.55 -11.72
C PHE A 25 -2.92 -16.78 -11.90
N ARG A 26 -3.69 -15.82 -11.45
CA ARG A 26 -5.12 -15.81 -11.67
C ARG A 26 -5.41 -15.81 -13.18
N GLY A 27 -6.25 -16.76 -13.62
CA GLY A 27 -6.54 -16.96 -15.04
C GLY A 27 -5.67 -18.00 -15.75
N ASP A 28 -4.68 -18.60 -15.08
CA ASP A 28 -3.98 -19.77 -15.64
C ASP A 28 -4.96 -20.93 -15.86
N PRO A 29 -4.95 -21.61 -17.03
CA PRO A 29 -5.90 -22.68 -17.33
C PRO A 29 -5.88 -23.83 -16.32
N ASP A 30 -4.69 -24.13 -15.76
CA ASP A 30 -4.48 -25.23 -14.81
C ASP A 30 -4.43 -24.76 -13.35
N PHE A 31 -4.93 -23.55 -13.06
CA PHE A 31 -4.80 -22.93 -11.75
C PHE A 31 -5.27 -23.85 -10.61
N LEU A 32 -6.51 -24.29 -10.67
CA LEU A 32 -7.10 -25.15 -9.61
C LEU A 32 -6.46 -26.53 -9.52
N SER A 33 -6.08 -27.15 -10.65
CA SER A 33 -5.42 -28.46 -10.64
C SER A 33 -4.02 -28.41 -10.01
N LYS A 34 -3.27 -27.33 -10.25
CA LYS A 34 -1.97 -27.11 -9.60
C LYS A 34 -2.13 -26.94 -8.09
N LEU A 35 -3.15 -26.22 -7.63
CA LEU A 35 -3.36 -25.95 -6.21
C LEU A 35 -3.68 -27.23 -5.40
N SER A 36 -4.37 -28.19 -5.97
CA SER A 36 -4.74 -29.45 -5.28
C SER A 36 -3.56 -30.36 -4.95
N MET A 37 -2.38 -30.10 -5.53
CA MET A 37 -1.16 -30.92 -5.34
C MET A 37 -0.17 -30.28 -4.36
N LEU A 38 -0.50 -29.13 -3.76
CA LEU A 38 0.42 -28.36 -2.95
C LEU A 38 0.21 -28.60 -1.45
N ASP A 39 1.30 -28.57 -0.69
CA ASP A 39 1.28 -28.67 0.78
C ASP A 39 0.77 -27.39 1.46
N GLY A 40 0.79 -26.25 0.79
CA GLY A 40 0.29 -24.98 1.32
C GLY A 40 0.26 -23.86 0.26
N LEU A 41 -0.49 -22.82 0.55
CA LEU A 41 -0.72 -21.69 -0.35
C LEU A 41 -0.30 -20.35 0.28
N ILE A 42 0.45 -19.56 -0.47
CA ILE A 42 0.70 -18.14 -0.16
C ILE A 42 -0.05 -17.31 -1.20
N CYS A 43 -1.15 -16.68 -0.78
CA CYS A 43 -2.02 -15.87 -1.63
C CYS A 43 -1.65 -14.39 -1.48
N ILE A 44 -1.09 -13.77 -2.52
CA ILE A 44 -0.62 -12.37 -2.47
C ILE A 44 -1.58 -11.48 -3.23
N GLY A 45 -2.18 -10.50 -2.55
CA GLY A 45 -3.07 -9.50 -3.14
C GLY A 45 -4.50 -9.52 -2.61
N LYS A 46 -5.43 -8.99 -3.42
CA LYS A 46 -6.84 -8.83 -3.06
C LYS A 46 -7.68 -9.94 -3.68
N PHE A 47 -8.42 -10.65 -2.85
CA PHE A 47 -9.24 -11.78 -3.23
C PHE A 47 -10.69 -11.53 -2.84
N SER A 48 -11.64 -12.05 -3.64
CA SER A 48 -13.05 -12.03 -3.30
C SER A 48 -13.37 -13.04 -2.19
N PRO A 49 -14.48 -12.87 -1.46
CA PRO A 49 -14.96 -13.86 -0.49
C PRO A 49 -15.16 -15.25 -1.10
N GLN A 50 -15.60 -15.30 -2.36
CA GLN A 50 -15.81 -16.55 -3.08
C GLN A 50 -14.49 -17.27 -3.34
N GLU A 51 -13.46 -16.58 -3.87
CA GLU A 51 -12.13 -17.19 -4.09
C GLU A 51 -11.50 -17.70 -2.79
N ILE A 52 -11.61 -16.92 -1.71
CA ILE A 52 -11.13 -17.34 -0.40
C ILE A 52 -11.82 -18.64 0.05
N SER A 53 -13.15 -18.75 -0.18
CA SER A 53 -13.90 -19.96 0.13
C SER A 53 -13.46 -21.15 -0.73
N GLU A 54 -13.15 -20.93 -2.00
CA GLU A 54 -12.64 -21.97 -2.91
C GLU A 54 -11.26 -22.46 -2.46
N PHE A 55 -10.33 -21.57 -2.14
CA PHE A 55 -9.00 -21.94 -1.63
C PHE A 55 -9.08 -22.74 -0.32
N ARG A 56 -10.00 -22.38 0.58
CA ARG A 56 -10.23 -23.13 1.83
C ARG A 56 -10.79 -24.54 1.63
N LYS A 57 -11.49 -24.79 0.53
CA LYS A 57 -11.92 -26.15 0.17
C LYS A 57 -10.77 -27.03 -0.32
N LEU A 58 -9.72 -26.41 -0.88
CA LEU A 58 -8.55 -27.11 -1.38
C LEU A 58 -7.54 -27.41 -0.27
N THR A 59 -7.34 -26.48 0.64
CA THR A 59 -6.40 -26.64 1.77
C THR A 59 -6.72 -25.70 2.92
N ASP A 60 -6.55 -26.20 4.16
CA ASP A 60 -6.57 -25.39 5.37
C ASP A 60 -5.23 -24.62 5.59
N LYS A 61 -4.20 -24.96 4.79
CA LYS A 61 -2.85 -24.43 4.89
C LYS A 61 -2.66 -23.29 3.89
N ALA A 62 -3.49 -22.26 4.00
CA ALA A 62 -3.40 -21.05 3.20
C ALA A 62 -3.12 -19.82 4.07
N ILE A 63 -2.28 -18.92 3.58
CA ILE A 63 -2.05 -17.60 4.17
C ILE A 63 -2.22 -16.51 3.12
N PHE A 64 -2.93 -15.46 3.48
CA PHE A 64 -3.19 -14.32 2.60
C PHE A 64 -2.32 -13.14 3.01
N VAL A 65 -1.62 -12.56 2.06
CA VAL A 65 -0.72 -11.43 2.27
C VAL A 65 -1.32 -10.19 1.65
N ASP A 66 -1.43 -9.12 2.43
CA ASP A 66 -2.05 -7.84 2.05
C ASP A 66 -3.56 -7.96 1.79
N LEU A 67 -4.23 -8.83 2.53
CA LEU A 67 -5.69 -9.00 2.51
C LEU A 67 -6.27 -8.63 3.88
N PHE A 68 -7.13 -7.61 3.91
CA PHE A 68 -7.88 -7.20 5.09
C PHE A 68 -9.37 -7.46 4.86
N MET A 69 -9.92 -8.48 5.54
CA MET A 69 -11.35 -8.83 5.50
C MET A 69 -11.85 -9.17 6.90
N PRO A 70 -12.36 -8.19 7.66
CA PRO A 70 -12.66 -8.35 9.09
C PRO A 70 -13.76 -9.38 9.42
N LYS A 71 -14.55 -9.81 8.42
CA LYS A 71 -15.61 -10.81 8.59
C LYS A 71 -15.22 -12.22 8.13
N ILE A 72 -14.03 -12.40 7.60
CA ILE A 72 -13.55 -13.69 7.07
C ILE A 72 -12.34 -14.14 7.91
N PHE A 73 -12.52 -15.24 8.62
CA PHE A 73 -11.48 -15.80 9.48
C PHE A 73 -10.54 -16.68 8.67
N VAL A 74 -9.43 -16.10 8.21
CA VAL A 74 -8.33 -16.77 7.50
C VAL A 74 -6.99 -16.28 8.04
N ASN A 75 -5.93 -17.03 7.78
CA ASN A 75 -4.59 -16.59 8.12
C ASN A 75 -4.20 -15.42 7.23
N THR A 76 -3.84 -14.28 7.83
CA THR A 76 -3.46 -13.08 7.08
C THR A 76 -2.19 -12.45 7.62
N ILE A 77 -1.39 -11.87 6.72
CA ILE A 77 -0.32 -10.93 7.05
C ILE A 77 -0.68 -9.58 6.45
N VAL A 78 -0.81 -8.58 7.29
CA VAL A 78 -1.20 -7.22 6.92
C VAL A 78 -0.22 -6.20 7.48
N MET A 79 -0.27 -4.98 6.98
CA MET A 79 0.43 -3.84 7.56
C MET A 79 -0.49 -3.08 8.52
N ASP A 80 0.08 -2.42 9.51
CA ASP A 80 -0.63 -1.44 10.33
C ASP A 80 -0.81 -0.12 9.56
N PHE A 81 -1.74 -0.14 8.62
CA PHE A 81 -2.08 1.05 7.84
C PHE A 81 -2.59 2.20 8.71
N ARG A 82 -3.29 1.89 9.80
CA ARG A 82 -3.84 2.94 10.67
C ARG A 82 -2.73 3.77 11.29
N THR A 83 -1.82 3.12 12.01
CA THR A 83 -0.70 3.82 12.64
C THR A 83 0.17 4.52 11.60
N ALA A 84 0.47 3.87 10.48
CA ALA A 84 1.28 4.42 9.40
C ALA A 84 0.70 5.71 8.79
N VAL A 85 -0.59 5.71 8.47
CA VAL A 85 -1.25 6.88 7.87
C VAL A 85 -1.36 8.02 8.87
N LEU A 86 -1.73 7.69 10.12
CA LEU A 86 -1.83 8.72 11.17
C LEU A 86 -0.46 9.34 11.47
N GLU A 87 0.62 8.56 11.56
CA GLU A 87 1.98 9.08 11.75
C GLU A 87 2.40 10.03 10.62
N GLY A 88 2.17 9.65 9.37
CA GLY A 88 2.48 10.50 8.21
C GLY A 88 1.66 11.78 8.17
N LEU A 89 0.37 11.74 8.48
CA LEU A 89 -0.51 12.90 8.51
C LEU A 89 -0.22 13.82 9.71
N GLU A 90 0.07 13.26 10.89
CA GLU A 90 0.49 14.05 12.07
C GLU A 90 1.85 14.71 11.81
N TYR A 91 2.78 14.06 11.11
CA TYR A 91 4.03 14.69 10.69
C TYR A 91 3.77 15.92 9.80
N LEU A 92 2.93 15.81 8.76
CA LEU A 92 2.56 16.95 7.92
C LEU A 92 1.85 18.04 8.72
N ALA A 93 0.95 17.68 9.63
CA ALA A 93 0.26 18.61 10.51
C ALA A 93 1.23 19.32 11.48
N SER A 94 2.24 18.62 12.01
CA SER A 94 3.26 19.20 12.90
C SER A 94 4.15 20.24 12.20
N LEU A 95 4.30 20.13 10.86
CA LEU A 95 4.94 21.16 10.04
C LEU A 95 4.05 22.39 9.82
N GLY A 96 2.77 22.35 10.22
CA GLY A 96 1.81 23.44 10.08
C GLY A 96 0.87 23.31 8.87
N HIS A 97 0.87 22.19 8.15
CA HIS A 97 -0.07 21.98 7.06
C HIS A 97 -1.48 21.69 7.58
N THR A 98 -2.48 22.39 7.06
CA THR A 98 -3.91 22.13 7.27
C THR A 98 -4.62 21.77 5.97
N ARG A 99 -4.09 22.20 4.82
CA ARG A 99 -4.53 21.84 3.48
C ARG A 99 -3.69 20.68 2.97
N ILE A 100 -4.04 19.46 3.41
CA ILE A 100 -3.36 18.22 3.02
C ILE A 100 -4.26 17.50 2.04
N GLY A 101 -3.78 17.26 0.81
CA GLY A 101 -4.47 16.46 -0.20
C GLY A 101 -4.15 14.97 -0.10
N PHE A 102 -4.95 14.15 -0.76
CA PHE A 102 -4.74 12.71 -0.89
C PHE A 102 -4.74 12.31 -2.37
N LEU A 103 -3.67 11.66 -2.80
CA LEU A 103 -3.60 11.01 -4.10
C LEU A 103 -3.43 9.50 -3.91
N GLY A 104 -4.35 8.70 -4.46
CA GLY A 104 -4.29 7.25 -4.27
C GLY A 104 -5.03 6.46 -5.34
N GLY A 105 -4.94 5.14 -5.23
CA GLY A 105 -5.63 4.24 -6.14
C GLY A 105 -6.99 3.79 -5.61
N ILE A 106 -7.74 3.17 -6.52
CA ILE A 106 -8.91 2.36 -6.23
C ILE A 106 -8.50 0.91 -6.50
N GLU A 107 -8.57 0.07 -5.49
CA GLU A 107 -8.31 -1.35 -5.62
C GLU A 107 -9.62 -2.11 -5.83
N HIS A 108 -9.54 -3.21 -6.58
CA HIS A 108 -10.68 -4.10 -6.80
C HIS A 108 -10.30 -5.52 -6.41
N THR A 109 -11.27 -6.26 -5.95
CA THR A 109 -11.19 -7.72 -5.84
C THR A 109 -11.30 -8.36 -7.22
N SER A 110 -11.09 -9.65 -7.31
CA SER A 110 -11.13 -10.40 -8.58
C SER A 110 -12.48 -10.40 -9.29
N ASP A 111 -13.56 -10.24 -8.53
CA ASP A 111 -14.93 -10.11 -9.03
C ASP A 111 -15.32 -8.68 -9.43
N GLY A 112 -14.36 -7.74 -9.37
CA GLY A 112 -14.54 -6.35 -9.77
C GLY A 112 -15.12 -5.42 -8.70
N GLU A 113 -15.42 -5.93 -7.51
CA GLU A 113 -15.90 -5.12 -6.40
C GLU A 113 -14.80 -4.21 -5.86
N ILE A 114 -15.17 -3.00 -5.45
CA ILE A 114 -14.22 -2.05 -4.87
C ILE A 114 -13.73 -2.59 -3.52
N TYR A 115 -12.41 -2.76 -3.44
CA TYR A 115 -11.76 -3.17 -2.21
C TYR A 115 -11.62 -1.99 -1.24
N PHE A 116 -11.79 -2.25 0.06
CA PHE A 116 -11.67 -1.24 1.11
C PHE A 116 -10.23 -0.73 1.24
N GLU A 117 -9.98 0.48 0.75
CA GLU A 117 -8.67 1.12 0.77
C GLU A 117 -8.45 1.84 2.12
N GLN A 118 -7.64 1.23 2.98
CA GLN A 118 -7.45 1.66 4.36
C GLN A 118 -6.73 3.01 4.48
N ARG A 119 -5.79 3.34 3.59
CA ARG A 119 -5.05 4.63 3.62
C ARG A 119 -6.00 5.80 3.40
N TYR A 120 -6.92 5.68 2.44
CA TYR A 120 -7.93 6.70 2.20
C TYR A 120 -8.92 6.81 3.36
N HIS A 121 -9.34 5.69 3.93
CA HIS A 121 -10.22 5.67 5.09
C HIS A 121 -9.62 6.42 6.28
N TYR A 122 -8.38 6.12 6.66
CA TYR A 122 -7.71 6.77 7.79
C TYR A 122 -7.35 8.24 7.51
N TYR A 123 -7.07 8.59 6.24
CA TYR A 123 -6.94 9.99 5.84
C TYR A 123 -8.25 10.77 6.09
N GLN A 124 -9.40 10.21 5.67
CA GLN A 124 -10.69 10.84 5.89
C GLN A 124 -11.03 10.95 7.40
N GLU A 125 -10.73 9.89 8.16
CA GLU A 125 -10.90 9.90 9.61
C GLU A 125 -10.07 11.01 10.27
N PHE A 126 -8.80 11.13 9.90
CA PHE A 126 -7.90 12.17 10.37
C PHE A 126 -8.43 13.59 10.07
N CYS A 127 -8.79 13.86 8.82
CA CYS A 127 -9.33 15.16 8.44
C CYS A 127 -10.58 15.52 9.25
N ARG A 128 -11.49 14.55 9.43
CA ARG A 128 -12.70 14.73 10.24
C ARG A 128 -12.37 15.04 11.71
N GLN A 129 -11.42 14.33 12.31
CA GLN A 129 -10.98 14.57 13.69
C GLN A 129 -10.36 15.96 13.88
N LYS A 130 -9.63 16.46 12.89
CA LYS A 130 -9.06 17.83 12.89
C LYS A 130 -10.07 18.92 12.52
N GLY A 131 -11.27 18.57 12.06
CA GLY A 131 -12.27 19.52 11.56
C GLY A 131 -11.89 20.14 10.20
N TRP A 132 -11.11 19.46 9.37
CA TRP A 132 -10.65 19.94 8.07
C TRP A 132 -11.48 19.39 6.93
N ASP A 133 -12.04 20.27 6.09
CA ASP A 133 -12.61 19.87 4.80
C ASP A 133 -11.55 19.93 3.70
N ASN A 134 -10.89 18.82 3.49
CA ASN A 134 -9.88 18.63 2.45
C ASN A 134 -10.41 17.84 1.24
N SER A 135 -11.72 17.62 1.13
CA SER A 135 -12.35 16.79 0.09
C SER A 135 -12.00 17.23 -1.33
N ARG A 136 -11.90 18.54 -1.58
CA ARG A 136 -11.52 19.10 -2.89
C ARG A 136 -10.11 18.78 -3.34
N TYR A 137 -9.22 18.37 -2.42
CA TYR A 137 -7.83 18.00 -2.68
C TYR A 137 -7.64 16.49 -2.83
N VAL A 138 -8.71 15.71 -2.94
CA VAL A 138 -8.66 14.26 -3.08
C VAL A 138 -8.79 13.87 -4.54
N ARG A 139 -7.88 13.01 -5.01
CA ARG A 139 -8.02 12.30 -6.31
C ARG A 139 -7.68 10.84 -6.13
N ARG A 140 -8.44 9.98 -6.79
CA ARG A 140 -8.24 8.53 -6.73
C ARG A 140 -8.45 7.92 -8.10
N ASP A 141 -7.47 7.11 -8.55
CA ASP A 141 -7.53 6.42 -9.85
C ASP A 141 -6.76 5.08 -9.77
N GLN A 142 -5.53 4.99 -10.23
CA GLN A 142 -4.67 3.80 -10.14
C GLN A 142 -3.41 4.07 -9.31
N PHE A 143 -2.72 3.00 -8.87
CA PHE A 143 -1.44 3.10 -8.18
C PHE A 143 -0.25 3.14 -9.15
N SER A 144 -0.31 3.98 -10.17
CA SER A 144 0.75 4.13 -11.17
C SER A 144 1.35 5.54 -11.18
N VAL A 145 2.52 5.68 -11.80
CA VAL A 145 3.19 6.98 -12.00
C VAL A 145 2.34 7.87 -12.91
N GLU A 146 1.79 7.29 -13.96
CA GLU A 146 0.94 7.98 -14.95
C GLU A 146 -0.32 8.52 -14.29
N SER A 147 -0.97 7.72 -13.45
CA SER A 147 -2.15 8.14 -12.70
C SER A 147 -1.83 9.24 -11.69
N GLY A 148 -0.70 9.13 -10.96
CA GLY A 148 -0.23 10.19 -10.07
C GLY A 148 0.01 11.52 -10.78
N TYR A 149 0.58 11.46 -11.97
CA TYR A 149 0.79 12.62 -12.84
C TYR A 149 -0.54 13.24 -13.28
N ALA A 150 -1.47 12.43 -13.79
CA ALA A 150 -2.77 12.90 -14.26
C ALA A 150 -3.62 13.50 -13.12
N MET A 151 -3.66 12.83 -11.96
CA MET A 151 -4.37 13.33 -10.78
C MET A 151 -3.83 14.68 -10.29
N MET A 152 -2.51 14.88 -10.35
CA MET A 152 -1.92 16.17 -9.95
C MET A 152 -2.20 17.27 -10.98
N LEU A 153 -2.17 16.96 -12.29
CA LEU A 153 -2.55 17.90 -13.34
C LEU A 153 -4.00 18.34 -13.19
N ASP A 154 -4.91 17.44 -12.82
CA ASP A 154 -6.30 17.78 -12.56
C ASP A 154 -6.45 18.75 -11.37
N LEU A 155 -5.72 18.53 -10.27
CA LEU A 155 -5.69 19.48 -9.14
C LEU A 155 -5.14 20.85 -9.56
N ILE A 156 -4.12 20.91 -10.39
CA ILE A 156 -3.54 22.15 -10.91
C ILE A 156 -4.55 22.86 -11.80
N GLY A 157 -5.15 22.16 -12.76
CA GLY A 157 -6.16 22.71 -13.68
C GLY A 157 -7.41 23.22 -12.97
N ALA A 158 -7.81 22.56 -11.89
CA ALA A 158 -8.92 22.98 -11.03
C ALA A 158 -8.56 24.15 -10.07
N HIS A 159 -7.31 24.64 -10.04
CA HIS A 159 -6.80 25.59 -9.03
C HIS A 159 -6.99 25.10 -7.58
N GLN A 160 -6.87 23.79 -7.36
CA GLN A 160 -7.06 23.11 -6.08
C GLN A 160 -5.76 22.47 -5.56
N VAL A 161 -4.64 23.18 -5.67
CA VAL A 161 -3.36 22.68 -5.19
C VAL A 161 -3.28 22.87 -3.67
N PRO A 162 -3.10 21.77 -2.89
CA PRO A 162 -2.93 21.84 -1.44
C PRO A 162 -1.51 22.28 -1.07
N THR A 163 -1.23 22.50 0.21
CA THR A 163 0.14 22.79 0.68
C THR A 163 0.96 21.53 0.94
N ALA A 164 0.29 20.39 1.12
CA ALA A 164 0.93 19.08 1.24
C ALA A 164 0.07 18.00 0.58
N LEU A 165 0.71 16.94 0.14
CA LEU A 165 0.10 15.73 -0.44
C LEU A 165 0.52 14.51 0.37
N PHE A 166 -0.45 13.71 0.79
CA PHE A 166 -0.26 12.33 1.19
C PHE A 166 -0.55 11.44 -0.03
N CYS A 167 0.47 10.82 -0.58
CA CYS A 167 0.34 9.93 -1.73
C CYS A 167 0.32 8.47 -1.24
N ALA A 168 -0.71 7.73 -1.59
CA ALA A 168 -0.91 6.35 -1.14
C ALA A 168 0.10 5.33 -1.71
N SER A 169 0.99 5.76 -2.62
CA SER A 169 2.19 5.03 -3.03
C SER A 169 3.27 5.96 -3.56
N ASP A 170 4.51 5.50 -3.52
CA ASP A 170 5.65 6.24 -4.09
C ASP A 170 5.52 6.41 -5.62
N ALA A 171 4.89 5.47 -6.31
CA ALA A 171 4.63 5.60 -7.74
C ALA A 171 3.72 6.81 -8.02
N VAL A 172 2.62 6.94 -7.28
CA VAL A 172 1.73 8.10 -7.35
C VAL A 172 2.48 9.38 -6.97
N ALA A 173 3.31 9.33 -5.91
CA ALA A 173 4.10 10.49 -5.48
C ALA A 173 5.10 10.96 -6.55
N MET A 174 5.78 10.03 -7.24
CA MET A 174 6.70 10.37 -8.33
C MET A 174 5.98 11.02 -9.52
N GLY A 175 4.79 10.53 -9.87
CA GLY A 175 3.96 11.16 -10.89
C GLY A 175 3.52 12.57 -10.51
N ALA A 176 3.06 12.76 -9.28
CA ALA A 176 2.68 14.07 -8.76
C ALA A 176 3.87 15.04 -8.71
N LEU A 177 5.05 14.57 -8.28
CA LEU A 177 6.29 15.35 -8.25
C LEU A 177 6.64 15.88 -9.65
N ARG A 178 6.57 15.03 -10.66
CA ARG A 178 6.81 15.41 -12.06
C ARG A 178 5.81 16.47 -12.53
N ALA A 179 4.51 16.27 -12.30
CA ALA A 179 3.46 17.22 -12.71
C ALA A 179 3.67 18.60 -12.04
N LEU A 180 4.04 18.64 -10.77
CA LEU A 180 4.34 19.88 -10.05
C LEU A 180 5.52 20.61 -10.67
N HIS A 181 6.64 19.93 -10.92
CA HIS A 181 7.84 20.54 -11.54
C HIS A 181 7.56 21.10 -12.94
N GLU A 182 6.85 20.36 -13.78
CA GLU A 182 6.49 20.82 -15.14
C GLU A 182 5.56 22.04 -15.13
N ASN A 183 4.84 22.27 -14.01
CA ASN A 183 3.97 23.43 -13.81
C ASN A 183 4.56 24.50 -12.85
N ASN A 184 5.90 24.49 -12.68
CA ASN A 184 6.66 25.47 -11.91
C ASN A 184 6.32 25.53 -10.40
N TYR A 185 5.76 24.49 -9.83
CA TYR A 185 5.65 24.32 -8.39
C TYR A 185 6.94 23.70 -7.84
N ARG A 186 7.46 24.29 -6.76
CA ARG A 186 8.64 23.78 -6.08
C ARG A 186 8.21 22.80 -4.98
N VAL A 187 8.91 21.68 -4.92
CA VAL A 187 8.78 20.70 -3.84
C VAL A 187 10.10 20.72 -3.06
N PRO A 188 10.08 20.99 -1.75
CA PRO A 188 8.90 21.05 -0.87
C PRO A 188 8.28 22.44 -0.67
N GLU A 189 8.85 23.54 -1.21
CA GLU A 189 8.56 24.91 -0.79
C GLU A 189 7.11 25.37 -1.08
N ASP A 190 6.53 24.95 -2.18
CA ASP A 190 5.15 25.30 -2.57
C ASP A 190 4.18 24.15 -2.20
N VAL A 191 4.64 22.89 -2.35
CA VAL A 191 3.88 21.68 -2.02
C VAL A 191 4.80 20.65 -1.39
N SER A 192 4.53 20.23 -0.17
CA SER A 192 5.18 19.07 0.45
C SER A 192 4.59 17.76 -0.07
N ILE A 193 5.41 16.73 -0.28
CA ILE A 193 4.96 15.39 -0.73
C ILE A 193 5.45 14.32 0.22
N LEU A 194 4.51 13.49 0.71
CA LEU A 194 4.77 12.29 1.48
C LEU A 194 4.26 11.07 0.69
N GLY A 195 5.14 10.09 0.44
CA GLY A 195 4.84 8.85 -0.27
C GLY A 195 4.54 7.68 0.66
N PHE A 196 4.42 6.48 0.08
CA PHE A 196 4.17 5.22 0.79
C PHE A 196 4.83 4.07 0.05
N ASN A 197 5.47 3.15 0.75
CA ASN A 197 6.18 1.91 0.44
C ASN A 197 7.71 1.99 0.59
N ASN A 198 8.33 3.16 0.53
CA ASN A 198 9.78 3.36 0.52
C ASN A 198 10.49 2.55 -0.60
N ASN A 199 10.01 2.68 -1.84
CA ASN A 199 10.67 2.12 -3.01
C ASN A 199 12.10 2.67 -3.14
N GLN A 200 13.04 1.85 -3.60
CA GLN A 200 14.47 2.23 -3.70
C GLN A 200 14.70 3.55 -4.46
N ASN A 201 13.90 3.84 -5.48
CA ASN A 201 14.01 5.05 -6.29
C ASN A 201 13.65 6.34 -5.53
N THR A 202 12.96 6.26 -4.40
CA THR A 202 12.54 7.43 -3.62
C THR A 202 13.69 8.23 -3.02
N ALA A 203 14.82 7.58 -2.78
CA ALA A 203 16.04 8.23 -2.33
C ALA A 203 16.73 9.07 -3.43
N TYR A 204 16.39 8.82 -4.69
CA TYR A 204 17.01 9.44 -5.89
C TYR A 204 16.06 10.37 -6.65
N THR A 205 14.86 10.65 -6.12
CA THR A 205 14.00 11.72 -6.64
C THR A 205 14.60 13.08 -6.33
N ASN A 206 14.14 14.12 -7.01
CA ASN A 206 14.52 15.49 -6.72
C ASN A 206 13.28 16.32 -6.33
N PRO A 207 13.15 16.69 -5.03
CA PRO A 207 13.97 16.26 -3.89
C PRO A 207 13.78 14.78 -3.53
N PRO A 208 14.69 14.18 -2.71
CA PRO A 208 14.51 12.86 -2.14
C PRO A 208 13.20 12.76 -1.35
N LEU A 209 12.39 11.73 -1.65
CA LEU A 209 11.00 11.62 -1.20
C LEU A 209 10.90 11.11 0.25
N THR A 210 10.30 11.89 1.14
CA THR A 210 9.79 11.44 2.44
C THR A 210 8.68 10.43 2.20
N THR A 211 8.74 9.28 2.86
CA THR A 211 7.83 8.17 2.58
C THR A 211 7.63 7.29 3.80
N ILE A 212 6.60 6.46 3.79
CA ILE A 212 6.37 5.44 4.80
C ILE A 212 6.97 4.11 4.31
N TYR A 213 7.87 3.53 5.10
CA TYR A 213 8.39 2.19 4.84
C TYR A 213 7.32 1.14 5.09
N ALA A 214 7.03 0.34 4.07
CA ALA A 214 6.18 -0.84 4.11
C ALA A 214 7.05 -2.11 4.12
N PRO A 215 6.92 -3.00 5.12
CA PRO A 215 7.80 -4.17 5.28
C PRO A 215 7.42 -5.32 4.32
N ALA A 216 7.28 -5.01 3.02
CA ALA A 216 6.77 -5.94 2.01
C ALA A 216 7.60 -7.24 1.91
N ARG A 217 8.93 -7.12 1.95
CA ARG A 217 9.80 -8.30 1.89
C ARG A 217 9.62 -9.20 3.12
N GLN A 218 9.56 -8.60 4.31
CA GLN A 218 9.32 -9.31 5.57
C GLN A 218 7.94 -9.97 5.60
N MET A 219 6.92 -9.34 5.00
CA MET A 219 5.60 -9.98 4.85
C MET A 219 5.70 -11.30 4.06
N GLY A 220 6.47 -11.31 2.99
CA GLY A 220 6.72 -12.50 2.18
C GLY A 220 7.50 -13.58 2.93
N GLU A 221 8.58 -13.20 3.58
CA GLU A 221 9.41 -14.10 4.41
C GLU A 221 8.58 -14.76 5.52
N LEU A 222 7.77 -13.97 6.23
CA LEU A 222 6.88 -14.48 7.28
C LEU A 222 5.77 -15.38 6.71
N ALA A 223 5.23 -15.09 5.53
CA ALA A 223 4.25 -15.95 4.90
C ALA A 223 4.84 -17.33 4.58
N ALA A 224 6.03 -17.38 4.01
CA ALA A 224 6.75 -18.61 3.73
C ALA A 224 7.09 -19.37 5.02
N GLN A 225 7.60 -18.67 6.03
CA GLN A 225 7.87 -19.25 7.35
C GLN A 225 6.61 -19.84 7.99
N PHE A 226 5.48 -19.10 7.92
CA PHE A 226 4.20 -19.58 8.43
C PHE A 226 3.79 -20.88 7.76
N ILE A 227 3.76 -20.94 6.43
CA ILE A 227 3.35 -22.13 5.68
C ILE A 227 4.24 -23.33 6.03
N THR A 228 5.55 -23.16 6.09
CA THR A 228 6.48 -24.25 6.36
C THR A 228 6.38 -24.78 7.79
N GLN A 229 6.16 -23.92 8.77
CA GLN A 229 6.02 -24.32 10.17
C GLN A 229 4.64 -24.94 10.49
N PHE A 230 3.58 -24.49 9.81
CA PHE A 230 2.21 -24.92 10.06
C PHE A 230 1.72 -25.97 9.08
N ALA A 231 2.40 -26.18 7.95
CA ALA A 231 2.04 -27.21 6.97
C ALA A 231 2.02 -28.63 7.55
N THR A 232 2.77 -28.88 8.62
CA THR A 232 2.85 -30.19 9.31
C THR A 232 1.82 -30.36 10.43
N LYS A 233 1.06 -29.33 10.81
CA LYS A 233 0.09 -29.38 11.90
C LYS A 233 -1.29 -29.80 11.41
N GLU A 234 -1.97 -30.66 12.15
CA GLU A 234 -3.32 -31.14 11.79
C GLU A 234 -4.40 -30.05 11.79
N LYS A 235 -4.23 -29.01 12.63
CA LYS A 235 -5.17 -27.88 12.71
C LYS A 235 -4.42 -26.57 12.89
N VAL A 236 -4.73 -25.59 12.05
CA VAL A 236 -4.24 -24.21 12.16
C VAL A 236 -5.43 -23.30 12.47
N TYR A 237 -5.37 -22.63 13.62
CA TYR A 237 -6.35 -21.58 13.93
C TYR A 237 -6.06 -20.33 13.08
N PRO A 238 -7.10 -19.66 12.56
CA PRO A 238 -6.92 -18.42 11.82
C PRO A 238 -6.18 -17.38 12.65
N MET A 239 -5.11 -16.85 12.10
CA MET A 239 -4.28 -15.83 12.76
C MET A 239 -4.13 -14.61 11.84
N GLN A 240 -4.12 -13.44 12.42
CA GLN A 240 -3.74 -12.20 11.75
C GLN A 240 -2.41 -11.71 12.31
N ILE A 241 -1.40 -11.63 11.44
CA ILE A 241 -0.10 -11.05 11.76
C ILE A 241 -0.07 -9.63 11.20
N MET A 242 0.12 -8.65 12.07
CA MET A 242 0.21 -7.25 11.69
C MET A 242 1.64 -6.75 11.83
N LEU A 243 2.19 -6.17 10.77
CA LEU A 243 3.54 -5.64 10.74
C LEU A 243 3.52 -4.11 10.85
N PRO A 244 4.38 -3.51 11.68
CA PRO A 244 4.50 -2.07 11.75
C PRO A 244 5.14 -1.50 10.49
N CYS A 245 4.71 -0.29 10.15
CA CYS A 245 5.38 0.58 9.18
C CYS A 245 6.20 1.65 9.91
N SER A 246 7.02 2.40 9.21
CA SER A 246 7.78 3.50 9.80
C SER A 246 7.94 4.67 8.83
N LEU A 247 7.90 5.89 9.35
CA LEU A 247 8.13 7.09 8.57
C LEU A 247 9.63 7.27 8.28
N ILE A 248 9.97 7.47 7.01
CA ILE A 248 11.33 7.74 6.54
C ILE A 248 11.38 9.19 6.08
N LEU A 249 12.01 10.04 6.88
CA LEU A 249 12.16 11.45 6.59
C LEU A 249 13.27 11.68 5.55
N ARG A 250 12.95 12.50 4.54
CA ARG A 250 13.88 13.00 3.53
C ARG A 250 13.63 14.49 3.29
N GLN A 251 13.68 14.94 2.03
CA GLN A 251 13.72 16.38 1.71
C GLN A 251 12.44 16.91 1.03
N SER A 252 11.43 16.06 0.81
CA SER A 252 10.20 16.43 0.08
C SER A 252 9.12 17.08 0.95
N CYS A 253 9.38 17.34 2.24
CA CYS A 253 8.44 17.98 3.14
C CYS A 253 9.10 19.11 3.92
N THR A 254 8.42 20.25 4.05
CA THR A 254 8.82 21.41 4.83
C THR A 254 7.59 22.16 5.37
N GLN A 255 7.77 23.19 6.14
CA GLN A 255 6.68 24.06 6.60
C GLN A 255 5.99 24.77 5.42
N PRO A 256 4.66 24.93 5.45
CA PRO A 256 3.95 25.67 4.41
C PRO A 256 4.38 27.14 4.39
N ARG A 257 4.49 27.70 3.20
CA ARG A 257 4.73 29.13 3.10
C ARG A 257 3.59 29.90 3.75
N SER A 258 3.96 30.86 4.60
CA SER A 258 3.02 31.89 5.03
C SER A 258 2.48 32.59 3.78
N LYS A 259 1.15 32.69 3.61
CA LYS A 259 0.61 33.63 2.65
C LYS A 259 1.16 34.99 3.02
N LYS A 260 2.00 35.60 2.17
CA LYS A 260 2.16 37.04 2.23
C LYS A 260 0.79 37.61 1.91
N GLU A 261 0.16 38.24 2.90
CA GLU A 261 -1.02 39.08 2.72
C GLU A 261 -0.75 40.15 1.68
#